data_763ba8e8b2039e7b0590430c62559c63
#
_entry.id   763ba8e8b2039e7b0590430c62559c63
#
_cell.length_a   1.000
_cell.length_b   1.000
_cell.length_c   1.000
_cell.angle_alpha   90.00
_cell.angle_beta   90.00
_cell.angle_gamma   90.00
#
_symmetry.space_group_name_H-M   'P 1'
#
loop_
_entity.id
_entity.type
_entity.pdbx_description
1 polymer ?
#
loop_
_entity_poly.entity_id
_entity_poly.type
_entity_poly.pdbx_seq_one_letter_code
_entity_poly.pdbx_strand_id
1 'polypeptide(L)'
;YVYKYKDFILKKNIVNFLKGLKKYYLFIVTNQSGIARGFYKEKDFYLLHKKLKREFIKKNIFFNDVLFCPHHSQGKIKKYKKKCLYRKPGNKMLIKILSSWNIDTKKSFMIGDSKSDEDCAKKTKIKFIYSDNNFSKKIK
;
A
#
# COMPACT_ATOMS: atom_id res chain seq x y z
N TYR A 1 14.16 -4.17 -3.77
CA TYR A 1 12.84 -4.78 -3.60
C TYR A 1 12.83 -5.72 -2.39
N VAL A 2 11.94 -5.47 -1.44
CA VAL A 2 11.75 -6.36 -0.28
C VAL A 2 10.66 -7.37 -0.62
N TYR A 3 11.04 -8.63 -0.76
CA TYR A 3 10.11 -9.73 -1.05
C TYR A 3 10.30 -10.95 -0.15
N LYS A 4 11.34 -10.95 0.71
CA LYS A 4 11.56 -11.95 1.74
C LYS A 4 11.27 -11.35 3.11
N TYR A 5 10.60 -12.11 3.98
CA TYR A 5 10.22 -11.62 5.31
C TYR A 5 11.43 -11.19 6.15
N LYS A 6 12.56 -11.89 6.05
CA LYS A 6 13.81 -11.54 6.76
C LYS A 6 14.35 -10.15 6.43
N ASP A 7 14.04 -9.64 5.23
CA ASP A 7 14.51 -8.34 4.74
C ASP A 7 13.53 -7.21 5.09
N PHE A 8 12.38 -7.54 5.71
CA PHE A 8 11.34 -6.58 6.06
C PHE A 8 11.56 -6.02 7.46
N ILE A 9 11.65 -4.69 7.56
CA ILE A 9 11.81 -3.99 8.83
C ILE A 9 10.56 -3.18 9.15
N LEU A 10 9.90 -3.54 10.26
CA LEU A 10 8.78 -2.77 10.80
C LEU A 10 9.34 -1.59 11.60
N LYS A 11 9.14 -0.37 11.09
CA LYS A 11 9.52 0.85 11.81
C LYS A 11 8.61 1.05 13.02
N LYS A 12 9.19 1.17 14.22
CA LYS A 12 8.47 1.29 15.49
C LYS A 12 7.49 2.48 15.51
N ASN A 13 7.87 3.63 14.93
CA ASN A 13 7.00 4.80 14.83
C ASN A 13 5.74 4.55 13.98
N ILE A 14 5.87 3.80 12.88
CA ILE A 14 4.72 3.40 12.04
C ILE A 14 3.80 2.47 12.82
N VAL A 15 4.35 1.48 13.52
CA VAL A 15 3.56 0.54 14.33
C VAL A 15 2.79 1.27 15.42
N ASN A 16 3.44 2.16 16.15
CA ASN A 16 2.79 2.94 17.22
C ASN A 16 1.69 3.85 16.68
N PHE A 17 1.91 4.46 15.52
CA PHE A 17 0.91 5.27 14.84
C PHE A 17 -0.31 4.43 14.43
N LEU A 18 -0.11 3.29 13.77
CA LEU A 18 -1.19 2.42 13.31
C LEU A 18 -2.02 1.86 14.48
N LYS A 19 -1.42 1.60 15.64
CA LYS A 19 -2.15 1.20 16.85
C LYS A 19 -3.19 2.23 17.30
N GLY A 20 -2.94 3.51 17.04
CA GLY A 20 -3.87 4.61 17.36
C GLY A 20 -5.07 4.72 16.42
N LEU A 21 -5.06 4.01 15.30
CA LEU A 21 -6.08 4.12 14.25
C LEU A 21 -7.21 3.09 14.35
N LYS A 22 -7.59 2.67 15.56
CA LYS A 22 -8.62 1.62 15.78
C LYS A 22 -9.99 1.91 15.18
N LYS A 23 -10.32 3.18 14.99
CA LYS A 23 -11.61 3.61 14.39
C LYS A 23 -11.57 3.74 12.86
N TYR A 24 -10.43 3.49 12.24
CA TYR A 24 -10.26 3.59 10.80
C TYR A 24 -10.24 2.21 10.15
N TYR A 25 -10.78 2.11 8.95
CA TYR A 25 -10.43 1.03 8.04
C TYR A 25 -9.01 1.24 7.53
N LEU A 26 -8.20 0.19 7.55
CA LEU A 26 -6.81 0.24 7.11
C LEU A 26 -6.62 -0.58 5.84
N PHE A 27 -6.00 0.01 4.84
CA PHE A 27 -5.72 -0.62 3.55
C PHE A 27 -4.25 -0.44 3.18
N ILE A 28 -3.70 -1.41 2.45
CA ILE A 28 -2.40 -1.28 1.81
C ILE A 28 -2.61 -1.26 0.30
N VAL A 29 -2.03 -0.26 -0.37
CA VAL A 29 -1.98 -0.17 -1.83
C VAL A 29 -0.52 -0.06 -2.27
N THR A 30 -0.05 -1.00 -3.08
CA THR A 30 1.37 -1.11 -3.37
C THR A 30 1.68 -1.45 -4.83
N ASN A 31 2.68 -0.78 -5.40
CA ASN A 31 3.27 -1.15 -6.68
C ASN A 31 4.29 -2.25 -6.45
N GLN A 32 4.14 -3.39 -7.13
CA GLN A 32 5.01 -4.56 -7.02
C GLN A 32 5.66 -4.91 -8.37
N SER A 33 6.29 -3.92 -8.98
CA SER A 33 6.92 -4.07 -10.32
C SER A 33 8.09 -5.05 -10.36
N GLY A 34 8.62 -5.47 -9.22
CA GLY A 34 9.59 -6.56 -9.14
C GLY A 34 9.07 -7.87 -9.72
N ILE A 35 7.74 -8.09 -9.68
CA ILE A 35 7.09 -9.23 -10.33
C ILE A 35 7.22 -9.13 -11.86
N ALA A 36 6.88 -7.97 -12.44
CA ALA A 36 7.04 -7.75 -13.88
C ALA A 36 8.51 -7.82 -14.33
N ARG A 37 9.44 -7.44 -13.46
CA ARG A 37 10.88 -7.49 -13.72
C ARG A 37 11.50 -8.88 -13.52
N GLY A 38 10.74 -9.84 -12.96
CA GLY A 38 11.19 -11.21 -12.73
C GLY A 38 12.03 -11.41 -11.48
N PHE A 39 12.05 -10.46 -10.53
CA PHE A 39 12.83 -10.56 -9.30
C PHE A 39 12.17 -11.50 -8.27
N TYR A 40 10.85 -11.61 -8.28
CA TYR A 40 10.05 -12.51 -7.45
C TYR A 40 8.68 -12.74 -8.10
N LYS A 41 7.92 -13.70 -7.60
CA LYS A 41 6.61 -14.09 -8.13
C LYS A 41 5.46 -13.57 -7.25
N GLU A 42 4.24 -13.56 -7.77
CA GLU A 42 3.05 -13.23 -6.96
C GLU A 42 2.93 -14.09 -5.70
N LYS A 43 3.26 -15.39 -5.78
CA LYS A 43 3.26 -16.27 -4.60
C LYS A 43 4.20 -15.79 -3.49
N ASP A 44 5.34 -15.21 -3.83
CA ASP A 44 6.30 -14.68 -2.86
C ASP A 44 5.72 -13.44 -2.15
N PHE A 45 5.03 -12.59 -2.92
CA PHE A 45 4.27 -11.46 -2.39
C PHE A 45 3.19 -11.92 -1.40
N TYR A 46 2.37 -12.90 -1.77
CA TYR A 46 1.33 -13.42 -0.89
C TYR A 46 1.89 -14.06 0.38
N LEU A 47 2.99 -14.81 0.29
CA LEU A 47 3.65 -15.40 1.45
C LEU A 47 4.20 -14.34 2.41
N LEU A 48 4.82 -13.28 1.87
CA LEU A 48 5.28 -12.14 2.66
C LEU A 48 4.12 -11.48 3.39
N HIS A 49 3.06 -11.12 2.66
CA HIS A 49 1.90 -10.45 3.24
C HIS A 49 1.15 -11.30 4.27
N LYS A 50 1.07 -12.61 4.08
CA LYS A 50 0.51 -13.53 5.08
C LYS A 50 1.28 -13.47 6.41
N LYS A 51 2.61 -13.44 6.34
CA LYS A 51 3.47 -13.31 7.53
C LYS A 51 3.31 -11.93 8.18
N LEU A 52 3.37 -10.85 7.38
CA LEU A 52 3.17 -9.49 7.86
C LEU A 52 1.82 -9.29 8.55
N LYS A 53 0.75 -9.82 7.96
CA LYS A 53 -0.59 -9.77 8.55
C LYS A 53 -0.60 -10.39 9.95
N ARG A 54 0.04 -11.54 10.13
CA ARG A 54 0.16 -12.18 11.44
C ARG A 54 0.90 -11.32 12.46
N GLU A 55 2.02 -10.69 12.05
CA GLU A 55 2.81 -9.80 12.92
C GLU A 55 2.03 -8.53 13.31
N PHE A 56 1.26 -7.96 12.38
CA PHE A 56 0.40 -6.83 12.67
C PHE A 56 -0.74 -7.20 13.62
N ILE A 57 -1.37 -8.37 13.44
CA ILE A 57 -2.44 -8.87 14.33
C ILE A 57 -1.92 -9.04 15.76
N LYS A 58 -0.72 -9.57 15.96
CA LYS A 58 -0.07 -9.66 17.30
C LYS A 58 0.09 -8.28 17.97
N LYS A 59 0.09 -7.21 17.18
CA LYS A 59 0.20 -5.81 17.65
C LYS A 59 -1.14 -5.09 17.69
N ASN A 60 -2.26 -5.81 17.57
CA ASN A 60 -3.62 -5.25 17.47
C ASN A 60 -3.81 -4.28 16.29
N ILE A 61 -3.18 -4.55 15.16
CA ILE A 61 -3.32 -3.80 13.92
C ILE A 61 -3.94 -4.73 12.88
N PHE A 62 -5.07 -4.33 12.31
CA PHE A 62 -5.85 -5.13 11.37
C PHE A 62 -6.01 -4.37 10.05
N PHE A 63 -5.45 -4.91 8.96
CA PHE A 63 -5.70 -4.40 7.62
C PHE A 63 -6.93 -5.06 7.02
N ASN A 64 -7.83 -4.23 6.51
CA ASN A 64 -9.08 -4.67 5.90
C ASN A 64 -8.86 -5.29 4.52
N ASP A 65 -7.90 -4.75 3.75
CA ASP A 65 -7.52 -5.33 2.46
C ASP A 65 -6.11 -4.88 2.04
N VAL A 66 -5.52 -5.61 1.10
CA VAL A 66 -4.23 -5.31 0.49
C VAL A 66 -4.38 -5.43 -1.03
N LEU A 67 -4.20 -4.33 -1.75
CA LEU A 67 -4.21 -4.29 -3.20
C LEU A 67 -2.81 -4.01 -3.74
N PHE A 68 -2.42 -4.73 -4.77
CA PHE A 68 -1.13 -4.53 -5.40
C PHE A 68 -1.23 -4.52 -6.93
N CYS A 69 -0.27 -3.87 -7.57
CA CYS A 69 -0.13 -3.91 -9.02
C CYS A 69 1.21 -4.56 -9.39
N PRO A 70 1.22 -5.72 -10.04
CA PRO A 70 2.44 -6.39 -10.48
C PRO A 70 3.00 -5.84 -11.79
N HIS A 71 2.23 -5.01 -12.52
CA HIS A 71 2.54 -4.60 -13.88
C HIS A 71 3.59 -3.50 -13.98
N HIS A 72 4.34 -3.52 -15.07
CA HIS A 72 5.26 -2.44 -15.47
C HIS A 72 5.45 -2.46 -16.99
N SER A 73 5.41 -1.28 -17.63
CA SER A 73 5.55 -1.15 -19.10
C SER A 73 6.89 -1.68 -19.65
N GLN A 74 7.94 -1.61 -18.83
CA GLN A 74 9.27 -2.14 -19.15
C GLN A 74 9.57 -3.46 -18.43
N GLY A 75 8.54 -4.22 -18.06
CA GLY A 75 8.70 -5.53 -17.43
C GLY A 75 9.35 -6.54 -18.38
N LYS A 76 10.07 -7.51 -17.81
CA LYS A 76 10.67 -8.64 -18.55
C LYS A 76 9.68 -9.80 -18.73
N ILE A 77 8.78 -10.00 -17.77
CA ILE A 77 7.79 -11.07 -17.81
C ILE A 77 6.61 -10.63 -18.68
N LYS A 78 6.40 -11.30 -19.80
CA LYS A 78 5.40 -10.96 -20.83
C LYS A 78 3.99 -10.73 -20.24
N LYS A 79 3.54 -11.60 -19.35
CA LYS A 79 2.24 -11.54 -18.67
C LYS A 79 2.01 -10.21 -17.95
N TYR A 80 3.06 -9.62 -17.38
CA TYR A 80 3.00 -8.40 -16.56
C TYR A 80 3.53 -7.16 -17.26
N LYS A 81 4.05 -7.30 -18.48
CA LYS A 81 4.59 -6.20 -19.29
C LYS A 81 3.46 -5.41 -19.94
N LYS A 82 2.92 -4.44 -19.22
CA LYS A 82 1.89 -3.53 -19.75
C LYS A 82 1.75 -2.27 -18.90
N LYS A 83 1.20 -1.20 -19.50
CA LYS A 83 0.66 -0.05 -18.75
C LYS A 83 -0.57 -0.50 -17.96
N CYS A 84 -0.72 -0.04 -16.75
CA CYS A 84 -1.83 -0.46 -15.89
C CYS A 84 -2.29 0.70 -14.99
N LEU A 85 -3.58 0.99 -15.02
CA LEU A 85 -4.19 2.05 -14.20
C LEU A 85 -4.27 1.69 -12.71
N TYR A 86 -4.09 0.42 -12.34
CA TYR A 86 -3.89 0.00 -10.94
C TYR A 86 -2.51 0.42 -10.42
N ARG A 87 -1.51 0.59 -11.31
CA ARG A 87 -0.19 1.06 -10.90
C ARG A 87 -0.23 2.56 -10.59
N LYS A 88 0.14 2.94 -9.35
CA LYS A 88 0.31 4.35 -8.98
C LYS A 88 1.35 5.02 -9.89
N PRO A 89 1.12 6.21 -10.42
CA PRO A 89 0.10 7.19 -10.06
C PRO A 89 -1.32 6.95 -10.61
N GLY A 90 -1.61 5.81 -11.24
CA GLY A 90 -2.99 5.39 -11.52
C GLY A 90 -3.75 5.17 -10.21
N ASN A 91 -5.05 5.41 -10.20
CA ASN A 91 -5.85 5.43 -8.96
C ASN A 91 -6.87 4.28 -8.85
N LYS A 92 -6.82 3.29 -9.75
CA LYS A 92 -7.82 2.22 -9.74
C LYS A 92 -7.81 1.35 -8.49
N MET A 93 -6.66 1.18 -7.81
CA MET A 93 -6.63 0.50 -6.51
C MET A 93 -7.47 1.25 -5.47
N LEU A 94 -7.31 2.59 -5.38
CA LEU A 94 -8.10 3.41 -4.46
C LEU A 94 -9.59 3.41 -4.83
N ILE A 95 -9.94 3.56 -6.11
CA ILE A 95 -11.33 3.50 -6.57
C ILE A 95 -11.98 2.18 -6.17
N LYS A 96 -11.27 1.05 -6.31
CA LYS A 96 -11.77 -0.26 -5.91
C LYS A 96 -12.07 -0.33 -4.40
N ILE A 97 -11.19 0.22 -3.57
CA ILE A 97 -11.41 0.30 -2.12
C ILE A 97 -12.63 1.16 -1.81
N LEU A 98 -12.70 2.36 -2.38
CA LEU A 98 -13.80 3.30 -2.15
C LEU A 98 -15.17 2.71 -2.51
N SER A 99 -15.26 1.96 -3.61
CA SER A 99 -16.50 1.32 -4.05
C SER A 99 -16.88 0.09 -3.23
N SER A 100 -15.89 -0.66 -2.73
CA SER A 100 -16.13 -1.93 -2.01
C SER A 100 -16.45 -1.72 -0.53
N TRP A 101 -16.02 -0.60 0.08
CA TRP A 101 -16.05 -0.38 1.52
C TRP A 101 -16.91 0.81 1.98
N ASN A 102 -17.60 1.49 1.07
CA ASN A 102 -18.38 2.69 1.36
C ASN A 102 -17.59 3.74 2.19
N ILE A 103 -16.47 4.17 1.67
CA ILE A 103 -15.49 5.02 2.34
C ILE A 103 -15.83 6.51 2.16
N ASP A 104 -15.79 7.27 3.26
CA ASP A 104 -15.86 8.73 3.24
C ASP A 104 -14.48 9.32 2.90
N THR A 105 -14.32 9.83 1.68
CA THR A 105 -13.06 10.41 1.21
C THR A 105 -12.62 11.65 2.00
N LYS A 106 -13.57 12.42 2.54
CA LYS A 106 -13.29 13.63 3.33
C LYS A 106 -12.64 13.32 4.67
N LYS A 107 -12.93 12.12 5.21
CA LYS A 107 -12.37 11.62 6.48
C LYS A 107 -11.20 10.65 6.25
N SER A 108 -10.83 10.42 5.01
CA SER A 108 -9.77 9.49 4.63
C SER A 108 -8.48 10.21 4.31
N PHE A 109 -7.37 9.52 4.50
CA PHE A 109 -6.05 10.00 4.09
C PHE A 109 -5.19 8.84 3.61
N MET A 110 -4.25 9.14 2.74
CA MET A 110 -3.24 8.21 2.25
C MET A 110 -1.87 8.63 2.77
N ILE A 111 -1.11 7.68 3.27
CA ILE A 111 0.29 7.88 3.65
C ILE A 111 1.17 7.19 2.62
N GLY A 112 2.18 7.88 2.14
CA GLY A 112 3.13 7.35 1.18
C GLY A 112 4.46 8.12 1.19
N ASP A 113 5.42 7.65 0.43
CA ASP A 113 6.77 8.20 0.38
C ASP A 113 7.15 8.77 -0.99
N SER A 114 6.29 8.64 -1.99
CA SER A 114 6.59 8.98 -3.37
C SER A 114 5.61 9.97 -3.99
N LYS A 115 6.08 10.66 -5.03
CA LYS A 115 5.23 11.51 -5.86
C LYS A 115 4.09 10.73 -6.52
N SER A 116 4.32 9.48 -6.89
CA SER A 116 3.28 8.62 -7.47
C SER A 116 2.16 8.30 -6.47
N ASP A 117 2.46 8.23 -5.19
CA ASP A 117 1.45 8.06 -4.12
C ASP A 117 0.62 9.33 -3.97
N GLU A 118 1.29 10.50 -3.93
CA GLU A 118 0.61 11.79 -3.85
C GLU A 118 -0.34 12.01 -5.04
N ASP A 119 0.11 11.77 -6.26
CA ASP A 119 -0.69 11.95 -7.47
C ASP A 119 -1.88 10.97 -7.52
N CYS A 120 -1.68 9.74 -7.03
CA CYS A 120 -2.74 8.75 -6.88
C CYS A 120 -3.83 9.23 -5.91
N ALA A 121 -3.44 9.76 -4.75
CA ALA A 121 -4.37 10.31 -3.75
C ALA A 121 -5.12 11.53 -4.29
N LYS A 122 -4.43 12.45 -4.96
CA LYS A 122 -5.04 13.65 -5.58
C LYS A 122 -6.15 13.31 -6.57
N LYS A 123 -5.93 12.29 -7.42
CA LYS A 123 -6.92 11.82 -8.40
C LYS A 123 -8.20 11.27 -7.74
N THR A 124 -8.14 10.84 -6.50
CA THR A 124 -9.29 10.35 -5.73
C THR A 124 -9.81 11.35 -4.70
N LYS A 125 -9.26 12.57 -4.67
CA LYS A 125 -9.61 13.62 -3.72
C LYS A 125 -9.43 13.20 -2.25
N ILE A 126 -8.47 12.31 -1.98
CA ILE A 126 -8.07 11.88 -0.65
C ILE A 126 -6.88 12.71 -0.20
N LYS A 127 -6.89 13.16 1.06
CA LYS A 127 -5.76 13.86 1.67
C LYS A 127 -4.51 12.99 1.62
N PHE A 128 -3.37 13.55 1.20
CA PHE A 128 -2.08 12.84 1.18
C PHE A 128 -1.15 13.36 2.26
N ILE A 129 -0.40 12.46 2.86
CA ILE A 129 0.58 12.75 3.91
C ILE A 129 1.87 11.98 3.60
N TYR A 130 2.98 12.70 3.46
CA TYR A 130 4.28 12.08 3.29
C TYR A 130 4.72 11.36 4.58
N SER A 131 5.19 10.12 4.43
CA SER A 131 5.69 9.26 5.53
C SER A 131 7.12 9.65 5.95
N ASP A 132 7.31 10.91 6.33
CA ASP A 132 8.54 11.39 6.95
C ASP A 132 8.51 11.14 8.49
N ASN A 133 9.60 11.50 9.19
CA ASN A 133 9.71 11.29 10.63
C ASN A 133 8.66 12.05 11.46
N ASN A 134 7.95 13.01 10.88
CA ASN A 134 6.96 13.86 11.53
C ASN A 134 5.52 13.62 11.06
N PHE A 135 5.27 12.56 10.26
CA PHE A 135 3.96 12.35 9.62
C PHE A 135 2.81 12.23 10.64
N SER A 136 3.04 11.66 11.82
CA SER A 136 2.01 11.50 12.85
C SER A 136 1.47 12.84 13.40
N LYS A 137 2.27 13.90 13.34
CA LYS A 137 1.85 15.26 13.76
C LYS A 137 0.95 15.93 12.71
N LYS A 138 0.96 15.45 11.46
CA LYS A 138 0.22 16.04 10.34
C LYS A 138 -1.23 15.54 10.22
N ILE A 139 -1.63 14.62 11.10
CA ILE A 139 -2.95 13.92 11.03
C ILE A 139 -3.94 14.49 12.06
N LYS A 140 -3.52 15.47 12.84
CA LYS A 140 -4.41 16.15 13.79
C LYS A 140 -5.50 16.95 13.10
#